data_354658146a256374efd2e46352d385eb
#
_entry.id   354658146a256374efd2e46352d385eb
#
_cell.length_a   1.000
_cell.length_b   1.000
_cell.length_c   1.000
_cell.angle_alpha   90.00
_cell.angle_beta   90.00
_cell.angle_gamma   90.00
#
_symmetry.space_group_name_H-M   'P 1'
#
loop_
_entity.id
_entity.type
_entity.pdbx_description
1 polymer ?
#
loop_
_entity_poly.entity_id
_entity_poly.type
_entity_poly.pdbx_seq_one_letter_code
_entity_poly.pdbx_strand_id
1 'polypeptide(L)'
;MKNRPKSVFFVHFKKKHYLCSIFLTQHYTTMQTTVFLPLSPAIKSMTIIASIIILATMGYMAYQWYTTKQVMLLVTFVIVAIALLSCMVLIPRKLTVTTEEINIHLLAWKINIPADEIEKIEHYPHGIQSHRIAGAGGFFGNIGLFTSPVCGKHFSLITDPMNICVITRKTKMPIVVSVADYSVFNAIVEVQEKN
;
A
#
# COMPACT_ATOMS: atom_id res chain seq x y z
N MET A 1 12.30 -72.32 5.22
CA MET A 1 11.61 -71.30 4.39
C MET A 1 11.11 -70.22 5.33
N LYS A 2 11.66 -69.08 5.26
CA LYS A 2 11.50 -67.98 6.25
C LYS A 2 10.64 -66.87 5.67
N ASN A 3 9.38 -66.75 6.13
CA ASN A 3 8.45 -65.71 5.74
C ASN A 3 8.94 -64.34 6.28
N ARG A 4 9.24 -63.42 5.39
CA ARG A 4 9.45 -62.00 5.73
C ARG A 4 8.12 -61.25 5.57
N PRO A 5 7.72 -60.41 6.53
CA PRO A 5 6.48 -59.66 6.44
C PRO A 5 6.64 -58.50 5.46
N LYS A 6 5.71 -58.39 4.48
CA LYS A 6 5.65 -57.34 3.42
C LYS A 6 5.15 -55.98 3.92
N SER A 7 4.96 -55.79 5.23
CA SER A 7 4.28 -54.61 5.78
C SER A 7 5.19 -53.40 6.07
N VAL A 8 6.52 -53.61 6.12
CA VAL A 8 7.44 -52.49 6.51
C VAL A 8 7.76 -51.55 5.36
N PHE A 9 7.67 -52.01 4.11
CA PHE A 9 8.03 -51.17 2.96
C PHE A 9 6.96 -50.16 2.56
N PHE A 10 5.67 -50.42 2.83
CA PHE A 10 4.57 -49.53 2.50
C PHE A 10 4.41 -48.34 3.44
N VAL A 11 4.78 -48.51 4.72
CA VAL A 11 4.67 -47.43 5.73
C VAL A 11 5.73 -46.34 5.49
N HIS A 12 6.93 -46.75 5.00
CA HIS A 12 8.01 -45.77 4.76
C HIS A 12 7.77 -44.86 3.53
N PHE A 13 7.09 -45.38 2.50
CA PHE A 13 6.74 -44.59 1.29
C PHE A 13 5.62 -43.57 1.56
N LYS A 14 4.63 -43.97 2.39
CA LYS A 14 3.52 -43.06 2.76
C LYS A 14 4.01 -41.90 3.63
N LYS A 15 4.96 -42.14 4.53
CA LYS A 15 5.53 -41.07 5.38
C LYS A 15 6.35 -40.06 4.61
N LYS A 16 7.02 -40.47 3.52
CA LYS A 16 7.81 -39.58 2.65
C LYS A 16 6.92 -38.66 1.78
N HIS A 17 5.76 -39.19 1.35
CA HIS A 17 4.77 -38.37 0.60
C HIS A 17 4.09 -37.31 1.48
N TYR A 18 3.76 -37.67 2.73
CA TYR A 18 3.19 -36.70 3.68
C TYR A 18 4.20 -35.61 4.05
N LEU A 19 5.47 -35.96 4.26
CA LEU A 19 6.52 -34.98 4.54
C LEU A 19 6.78 -34.04 3.34
N CYS A 20 6.75 -34.55 2.12
CA CYS A 20 6.92 -33.76 0.91
C CYS A 20 5.71 -32.83 0.69
N SER A 21 4.49 -33.32 0.93
CA SER A 21 3.27 -32.51 0.83
C SER A 21 3.23 -31.41 1.93
N ILE A 22 3.61 -31.75 3.18
CA ILE A 22 3.70 -30.77 4.26
C ILE A 22 4.80 -29.74 3.99
N PHE A 23 5.95 -30.16 3.44
CA PHE A 23 7.04 -29.24 3.08
C PHE A 23 6.68 -28.33 1.92
N LEU A 24 5.97 -28.84 0.90
CA LEU A 24 5.44 -28.04 -0.21
C LEU A 24 4.33 -27.10 0.26
N THR A 25 3.43 -27.55 1.13
CA THR A 25 2.37 -26.71 1.71
C THR A 25 2.96 -25.61 2.60
N GLN A 26 4.00 -25.93 3.39
CA GLN A 26 4.68 -24.97 4.25
C GLN A 26 5.54 -23.95 3.44
N HIS A 27 6.06 -24.34 2.28
CA HIS A 27 6.77 -23.44 1.37
C HIS A 27 5.80 -22.56 0.53
N TYR A 28 4.57 -23.03 0.30
CA TYR A 28 3.52 -22.26 -0.39
C TYR A 28 2.89 -21.19 0.51
N THR A 29 2.94 -21.37 1.83
CA THR A 29 2.30 -20.46 2.80
C THR A 29 3.12 -19.20 3.09
N THR A 30 4.32 -19.03 2.48
CA THR A 30 5.24 -17.94 2.87
C THR A 30 5.87 -17.21 1.68
N MET A 31 5.19 -17.11 0.53
CA MET A 31 5.61 -16.12 -0.48
C MET A 31 5.11 -14.74 -0.05
N GLN A 32 5.85 -14.14 0.86
CA GLN A 32 5.66 -12.76 1.25
C GLN A 32 6.53 -11.86 0.35
N THR A 33 5.93 -11.17 -0.59
CA THR A 33 6.62 -10.17 -1.40
C THR A 33 6.40 -8.80 -0.80
N THR A 34 7.48 -8.15 -0.37
CA THR A 34 7.43 -6.78 0.15
C THR A 34 8.11 -5.84 -0.83
N VAL A 35 7.39 -4.84 -1.32
CA VAL A 35 7.89 -3.84 -2.26
C VAL A 35 7.75 -2.45 -1.65
N PHE A 36 8.81 -1.64 -1.79
CA PHE A 36 8.74 -0.24 -1.45
C PHE A 36 7.98 0.52 -2.54
N LEU A 37 7.06 1.38 -2.13
CA LEU A 37 6.29 2.21 -3.05
C LEU A 37 7.17 3.35 -3.56
N PRO A 38 7.40 3.45 -4.88
CA PRO A 38 8.25 4.49 -5.43
C PRO A 38 7.56 5.85 -5.35
N LEU A 39 8.32 6.89 -5.01
CA LEU A 39 7.89 8.25 -5.28
C LEU A 39 8.40 8.67 -6.67
N SER A 40 7.49 9.13 -7.52
CA SER A 40 7.89 9.64 -8.83
C SER A 40 8.82 10.87 -8.70
N PRO A 41 9.76 11.09 -9.63
CA PRO A 41 10.65 12.24 -9.60
C PRO A 41 9.91 13.58 -9.56
N ALA A 42 8.78 13.68 -10.27
CA ALA A 42 7.94 14.88 -10.30
C ALA A 42 7.32 15.17 -8.91
N ILE A 43 6.82 14.15 -8.24
CA ILE A 43 6.26 14.28 -6.89
C ILE A 43 7.37 14.62 -5.88
N LYS A 44 8.56 14.03 -6.01
CA LYS A 44 9.72 14.37 -5.17
C LYS A 44 10.09 15.85 -5.29
N SER A 45 10.27 16.35 -6.51
CA SER A 45 10.63 17.76 -6.74
C SER A 45 9.55 18.73 -6.23
N MET A 46 8.29 18.43 -6.52
CA MET A 46 7.15 19.23 -6.05
C MET A 46 7.06 19.26 -4.51
N THR A 47 7.27 18.13 -3.88
CA THR A 47 7.30 18.02 -2.41
C THR A 47 8.44 18.82 -1.80
N ILE A 48 9.65 18.76 -2.39
CA ILE A 48 10.82 19.53 -1.90
C ILE A 48 10.54 21.03 -2.00
N ILE A 49 10.08 21.51 -3.15
CA ILE A 49 9.77 22.93 -3.37
C ILE A 49 8.69 23.39 -2.38
N ALA A 50 7.60 22.66 -2.28
CA ALA A 50 6.53 22.97 -1.33
C ALA A 50 7.03 22.97 0.13
N SER A 51 7.88 22.01 0.51
CA SER A 51 8.46 21.96 1.87
C SER A 51 9.32 23.17 2.18
N ILE A 52 10.13 23.66 1.21
CA ILE A 52 10.95 24.85 1.39
C ILE A 52 10.06 26.10 1.59
N ILE A 53 9.01 26.26 0.78
CA ILE A 53 8.07 27.39 0.91
C ILE A 53 7.37 27.34 2.28
N ILE A 54 6.91 26.16 2.70
CA ILE A 54 6.24 25.98 3.99
C ILE A 54 7.19 26.29 5.15
N LEU A 55 8.43 25.81 5.12
CA LEU A 55 9.41 26.09 6.15
C LEU A 55 9.76 27.58 6.22
N ALA A 56 9.87 28.25 5.07
CA ALA A 56 10.11 29.69 5.01
C ALA A 56 8.95 30.49 5.61
N THR A 57 7.71 30.14 5.26
CA THR A 57 6.50 30.78 5.81
C THR A 57 6.36 30.52 7.30
N MET A 58 6.62 29.31 7.79
CA MET A 58 6.61 28.97 9.21
C MET A 58 7.69 29.76 9.97
N GLY A 59 8.89 29.88 9.41
CA GLY A 59 9.96 30.69 10.01
C GLY A 59 9.59 32.18 10.10
N TYR A 60 8.97 32.71 9.05
CA TYR A 60 8.47 34.09 9.05
C TYR A 60 7.36 34.30 10.09
N MET A 61 6.39 33.39 10.23
CA MET A 61 5.34 33.46 11.23
C MET A 61 5.90 33.37 12.66
N ALA A 62 6.90 32.53 12.90
CA ALA A 62 7.56 32.45 14.19
C ALA A 62 8.29 33.75 14.54
N TYR A 63 8.99 34.37 13.57
CA TYR A 63 9.63 35.67 13.74
C TYR A 63 8.63 36.77 14.08
N GLN A 64 7.52 36.86 13.34
CA GLN A 64 6.45 37.82 13.58
C GLN A 64 5.81 37.63 14.97
N TRP A 65 5.57 36.39 15.39
CA TRP A 65 5.07 36.11 16.73
C TRP A 65 6.05 36.57 17.82
N TYR A 66 7.35 36.35 17.62
CA TYR A 66 8.39 36.76 18.57
C TYR A 66 8.38 38.29 18.76
N THR A 67 8.19 39.05 17.68
CA THR A 67 8.22 40.52 17.69
C THR A 67 6.91 41.15 18.15
N THR A 68 5.76 40.64 17.69
CA THR A 68 4.44 41.23 17.94
C THR A 68 3.69 40.62 19.11
N LYS A 69 4.08 39.41 19.54
CA LYS A 69 3.42 38.63 20.62
C LYS A 69 1.93 38.36 20.38
N GLN A 70 1.48 38.40 19.11
CA GLN A 70 0.09 38.18 18.77
C GLN A 70 -0.26 36.69 18.85
N VAL A 71 -1.19 36.32 19.72
CA VAL A 71 -1.62 34.93 19.96
C VAL A 71 -2.21 34.27 18.69
N MET A 72 -2.86 35.06 17.82
CA MET A 72 -3.42 34.54 16.56
C MET A 72 -2.36 33.94 15.64
N LEU A 73 -1.15 34.50 15.59
CA LEU A 73 -0.04 33.94 14.80
C LEU A 73 0.41 32.58 15.35
N LEU A 74 0.46 32.42 16.67
CA LEU A 74 0.78 31.16 17.32
C LEU A 74 -0.26 30.08 17.00
N VAL A 75 -1.56 30.43 17.09
CA VAL A 75 -2.65 29.50 16.79
C VAL A 75 -2.57 29.04 15.33
N THR A 76 -2.37 29.96 14.39
CA THR A 76 -2.22 29.64 12.97
C THR A 76 -1.01 28.74 12.72
N PHE A 77 0.12 29.02 13.36
CA PHE A 77 1.34 28.19 13.28
C PHE A 77 1.07 26.74 13.73
N VAL A 78 0.39 26.56 14.86
CA VAL A 78 0.05 25.24 15.40
C VAL A 78 -0.90 24.49 14.46
N ILE A 79 -1.92 25.14 13.91
CA ILE A 79 -2.85 24.52 12.97
C ILE A 79 -2.12 24.03 11.71
N VAL A 80 -1.26 24.86 11.13
CA VAL A 80 -0.46 24.48 9.94
C VAL A 80 0.48 23.33 10.26
N ALA A 81 1.15 23.33 11.40
CA ALA A 81 2.02 22.25 11.82
C ALA A 81 1.27 20.92 11.97
N ILE A 82 0.09 20.93 12.59
CA ILE A 82 -0.76 19.73 12.72
C ILE A 82 -1.20 19.22 11.34
N ALA A 83 -1.63 20.11 10.44
CA ALA A 83 -2.04 19.73 9.09
C ALA A 83 -0.90 19.06 8.31
N LEU A 84 0.33 19.58 8.40
CA LEU A 84 1.51 18.99 7.76
C LEU A 84 1.84 17.61 8.34
N LEU A 85 1.86 17.48 9.66
CA LEU A 85 2.11 16.20 10.33
C LEU A 85 1.06 15.16 9.91
N SER A 86 -0.21 15.55 9.82
CA SER A 86 -1.30 14.67 9.37
C SER A 86 -1.07 14.16 7.95
N CYS A 87 -0.60 15.02 7.04
CA CYS A 87 -0.26 14.61 5.68
C CYS A 87 0.89 13.59 5.65
N MET A 88 1.92 13.78 6.49
CA MET A 88 3.07 12.86 6.52
C MET A 88 2.70 11.45 7.01
N VAL A 89 1.74 11.37 7.93
CA VAL A 89 1.28 10.12 8.53
C VAL A 89 0.57 9.22 7.49
N LEU A 90 -0.09 9.81 6.51
CA LEU A 90 -0.85 9.12 5.47
C LEU A 90 -0.01 8.58 4.31
N ILE A 91 1.30 8.87 4.27
CA ILE A 91 2.16 8.45 3.15
C ILE A 91 2.35 6.94 3.17
N PRO A 92 1.96 6.24 2.10
CA PRO A 92 2.22 4.81 1.96
C PRO A 92 3.70 4.58 1.70
N ARG A 93 4.33 3.67 2.43
CA ARG A 93 5.77 3.39 2.33
C ARG A 93 6.09 2.07 1.67
N LYS A 94 5.36 1.03 2.03
CA LYS A 94 5.58 -0.32 1.50
C LYS A 94 4.28 -1.07 1.34
N LEU A 95 4.29 -1.95 0.36
CA LEU A 95 3.24 -2.90 0.07
C LEU A 95 3.77 -4.31 0.37
N THR A 96 3.06 -5.06 1.16
CA THR A 96 3.34 -6.48 1.41
C THR A 96 2.19 -7.30 0.86
N VAL A 97 2.48 -8.20 -0.05
CA VAL A 97 1.50 -9.10 -0.67
C VAL A 97 1.81 -10.51 -0.23
N THR A 98 0.82 -11.18 0.31
CA THR A 98 0.84 -12.61 0.65
C THR A 98 -0.29 -13.30 -0.09
N THR A 99 -0.33 -14.62 -0.07
CA THR A 99 -1.43 -15.40 -0.66
C THR A 99 -2.78 -15.17 0.04
N GLU A 100 -2.76 -14.69 1.29
CA GLU A 100 -3.94 -14.53 2.14
C GLU A 100 -4.41 -13.07 2.26
N GLU A 101 -3.51 -12.10 2.12
CA GLU A 101 -3.81 -10.69 2.33
C GLU A 101 -2.85 -9.73 1.63
N ILE A 102 -3.33 -8.51 1.37
CA ILE A 102 -2.51 -7.37 0.95
C ILE A 102 -2.43 -6.38 2.10
N ASN A 103 -1.21 -6.08 2.55
CA ASN A 103 -0.93 -5.09 3.58
C ASN A 103 -0.27 -3.85 2.98
N ILE A 104 -0.95 -2.70 3.06
CA ILE A 104 -0.40 -1.41 2.70
C ILE A 104 0.06 -0.72 3.98
N HIS A 105 1.36 -0.55 4.13
CA HIS A 105 1.96 0.08 5.30
C HIS A 105 2.08 1.59 5.10
N LEU A 106 1.34 2.34 5.89
CA LEU A 106 1.50 3.77 6.05
C LEU A 106 2.50 4.05 7.19
N LEU A 107 2.78 5.32 7.47
CA LEU A 107 3.74 5.67 8.51
C LEU A 107 3.27 5.26 9.92
N ALA A 108 1.99 5.46 10.25
CA ALA A 108 1.44 5.22 11.59
C ALA A 108 0.57 3.97 11.69
N TRP A 109 0.00 3.47 10.60
CA TRP A 109 -0.85 2.28 10.59
C TRP A 109 -0.70 1.47 9.30
N LYS A 110 -1.36 0.34 9.24
CA LYS A 110 -1.46 -0.50 8.05
C LYS A 110 -2.91 -0.66 7.62
N ILE A 111 -3.13 -0.73 6.32
CA ILE A 111 -4.40 -1.14 5.72
C ILE A 111 -4.25 -2.60 5.33
N ASN A 112 -5.08 -3.45 5.91
CA ASN A 112 -5.12 -4.86 5.60
C ASN A 112 -6.32 -5.15 4.69
N ILE A 113 -6.09 -5.88 3.60
CA ILE A 113 -7.09 -6.29 2.62
C ILE A 113 -6.98 -7.81 2.50
N PRO A 114 -7.89 -8.58 3.11
CA PRO A 114 -7.92 -10.03 2.98
C PRO A 114 -8.18 -10.44 1.51
N ALA A 115 -7.58 -11.55 1.07
CA ALA A 115 -7.68 -12.03 -0.31
C ALA A 115 -9.12 -12.39 -0.71
N ASP A 116 -9.92 -12.88 0.24
CA ASP A 116 -11.33 -13.20 0.05
C ASP A 116 -12.24 -11.97 -0.19
N GLU A 117 -11.80 -10.79 0.29
CA GLU A 117 -12.47 -9.50 0.06
C GLU A 117 -12.14 -8.91 -1.32
N ILE A 118 -11.06 -9.34 -1.97
CA ILE A 118 -10.64 -8.84 -3.26
C ILE A 118 -11.50 -9.47 -4.36
N GLU A 119 -12.09 -8.61 -5.19
CA GLU A 119 -12.84 -9.03 -6.38
C GLU A 119 -11.93 -9.08 -7.61
N LYS A 120 -11.12 -8.03 -7.80
CA LYS A 120 -10.25 -7.86 -8.98
C LYS A 120 -9.08 -6.96 -8.68
N ILE A 121 -7.94 -7.24 -9.32
CA ILE A 121 -6.75 -6.38 -9.33
C ILE A 121 -6.43 -6.04 -10.79
N GLU A 122 -6.39 -4.74 -11.10
CA GLU A 122 -6.12 -4.26 -12.45
C GLU A 122 -4.93 -3.31 -12.46
N HIS A 123 -4.04 -3.49 -13.45
CA HIS A 123 -2.87 -2.65 -13.63
C HIS A 123 -3.10 -1.59 -14.71
N TYR A 124 -2.76 -0.34 -14.40
CA TYR A 124 -2.84 0.80 -15.31
C TYR A 124 -1.46 1.45 -15.46
N PRO A 125 -0.66 1.04 -16.47
CA PRO A 125 0.72 1.51 -16.64
C PRO A 125 0.82 2.98 -17.06
N HIS A 126 -0.27 3.59 -17.51
CA HIS A 126 -0.32 5.02 -17.89
C HIS A 126 -1.14 5.86 -16.92
N GLY A 127 -1.44 5.30 -15.75
CA GLY A 127 -2.27 5.98 -14.76
C GLY A 127 -3.76 5.99 -15.10
N ILE A 128 -4.55 6.60 -14.22
CA ILE A 128 -5.98 6.86 -14.42
C ILE A 128 -6.27 8.33 -14.16
N GLN A 129 -7.21 8.89 -14.90
CA GLN A 129 -7.74 10.21 -14.59
C GLN A 129 -8.61 10.11 -13.34
N SER A 130 -8.28 10.90 -12.32
CA SER A 130 -9.05 10.93 -11.08
C SER A 130 -9.24 12.36 -10.60
N HIS A 131 -10.42 12.65 -10.06
CA HIS A 131 -10.78 13.93 -9.47
C HIS A 131 -10.82 13.80 -7.95
N ARG A 132 -10.21 14.74 -7.25
CA ARG A 132 -10.16 14.77 -5.81
C ARG A 132 -11.50 15.17 -5.20
N ILE A 133 -12.00 14.38 -4.29
CA ILE A 133 -13.15 14.70 -3.43
C ILE A 133 -12.65 15.27 -2.10
N ALA A 134 -11.71 14.58 -1.43
CA ALA A 134 -11.12 15.00 -0.17
C ALA A 134 -9.73 14.38 0.00
N GLY A 135 -8.77 15.13 0.54
CA GLY A 135 -7.41 14.66 0.79
C GLY A 135 -6.34 15.55 0.18
N ALA A 136 -5.09 15.05 0.16
CA ALA A 136 -3.93 15.70 -0.41
C ALA A 136 -3.74 15.29 -1.87
N GLY A 137 -3.45 16.27 -2.74
CA GLY A 137 -3.10 16.03 -4.13
C GLY A 137 -1.85 16.81 -4.51
N GLY A 138 -0.81 16.10 -5.00
CA GLY A 138 0.46 16.71 -5.41
C GLY A 138 1.54 16.74 -4.32
N PHE A 139 1.20 16.98 -3.06
CA PHE A 139 2.14 16.92 -1.94
C PHE A 139 2.23 15.48 -1.44
N PHE A 140 3.39 14.84 -1.58
CA PHE A 140 3.64 13.41 -1.36
C PHE A 140 2.82 12.43 -2.23
N GLY A 141 2.04 12.91 -3.20
CA GLY A 141 1.20 12.11 -4.08
C GLY A 141 -0.28 12.48 -4.01
N ASN A 142 -1.12 11.59 -4.54
CA ASN A 142 -2.57 11.72 -4.46
C ASN A 142 -3.09 10.77 -3.37
N ILE A 143 -3.35 11.31 -2.18
CA ILE A 143 -3.73 10.54 -1.00
C ILE A 143 -5.07 11.02 -0.48
N GLY A 144 -6.03 10.11 -0.35
CA GLY A 144 -7.36 10.40 0.16
C GLY A 144 -8.49 9.87 -0.71
N LEU A 145 -9.63 10.53 -0.68
CA LEU A 145 -10.84 10.15 -1.41
C LEU A 145 -10.87 10.82 -2.78
N PHE A 146 -10.93 10.01 -3.82
CA PHE A 146 -10.98 10.42 -5.21
C PHE A 146 -12.14 9.74 -5.94
N THR A 147 -12.43 10.22 -7.15
CA THR A 147 -13.36 9.57 -8.08
C THR A 147 -12.73 9.52 -9.47
N SER A 148 -12.97 8.42 -10.18
CA SER A 148 -12.52 8.25 -11.57
C SER A 148 -13.60 7.58 -12.42
N PRO A 149 -13.56 7.74 -13.75
CA PRO A 149 -14.45 7.01 -14.65
C PRO A 149 -14.24 5.48 -14.61
N VAL A 150 -13.04 5.05 -14.21
CA VAL A 150 -12.62 3.63 -14.23
C VAL A 150 -13.20 2.84 -13.05
N CYS A 151 -13.07 3.35 -11.84
CA CYS A 151 -13.46 2.63 -10.61
C CYS A 151 -14.40 3.42 -9.70
N GLY A 152 -14.97 4.54 -10.18
CA GLY A 152 -15.87 5.37 -9.38
C GLY A 152 -15.17 6.00 -8.18
N LYS A 153 -15.87 6.12 -7.05
CA LYS A 153 -15.30 6.60 -5.79
C LYS A 153 -14.32 5.58 -5.23
N HIS A 154 -13.10 6.00 -4.93
CA HIS A 154 -12.03 5.13 -4.43
C HIS A 154 -11.14 5.84 -3.43
N PHE A 155 -10.43 5.06 -2.60
CA PHE A 155 -9.38 5.57 -1.74
C PHE A 155 -8.04 5.49 -2.47
N SER A 156 -7.44 6.65 -2.72
CA SER A 156 -6.20 6.79 -3.46
C SER A 156 -5.00 6.83 -2.52
N LEU A 157 -3.97 6.05 -2.86
CA LEU A 157 -2.65 6.00 -2.22
C LEU A 157 -1.56 6.05 -3.30
N ILE A 158 -1.68 7.00 -4.22
CA ILE A 158 -0.83 7.13 -5.39
C ILE A 158 0.37 7.99 -5.08
N THR A 159 1.56 7.40 -5.13
CA THR A 159 2.87 8.07 -4.99
C THR A 159 3.62 8.15 -6.32
N ASP A 160 3.21 7.37 -7.32
CA ASP A 160 3.63 7.43 -8.71
C ASP A 160 2.40 7.31 -9.61
N PRO A 161 2.04 8.36 -10.38
CA PRO A 161 0.85 8.33 -11.22
C PRO A 161 0.99 7.46 -12.47
N MET A 162 2.20 7.00 -12.83
CA MET A 162 2.43 6.22 -14.06
C MET A 162 2.20 4.72 -13.88
N ASN A 163 2.40 4.18 -12.69
CA ASN A 163 2.23 2.75 -12.43
C ASN A 163 1.25 2.55 -11.28
N ILE A 164 0.00 2.36 -11.59
CA ILE A 164 -1.06 2.18 -10.60
C ILE A 164 -1.76 0.85 -10.73
N CYS A 165 -2.13 0.30 -9.56
CA CYS A 165 -3.03 -0.83 -9.44
C CYS A 165 -4.33 -0.40 -8.77
N VAL A 166 -5.44 -0.84 -9.33
CA VAL A 166 -6.76 -0.71 -8.78
C VAL A 166 -7.14 -2.03 -8.13
N ILE A 167 -7.34 -2.04 -6.83
CA ILE A 167 -7.78 -3.20 -6.05
C ILE A 167 -9.27 -3.01 -5.80
N THR A 168 -10.10 -3.68 -6.60
CA THR A 168 -11.54 -3.71 -6.42
C THR A 168 -11.91 -4.68 -5.33
N ARG A 169 -12.77 -4.26 -4.40
CA ARG A 169 -13.22 -5.06 -3.26
C ARG A 169 -14.70 -5.36 -3.37
N LYS A 170 -15.11 -6.56 -2.94
CA LYS A 170 -16.51 -7.05 -3.07
C LYS A 170 -17.53 -6.17 -2.35
N THR A 171 -17.20 -5.66 -1.18
CA THR A 171 -18.16 -4.95 -0.31
C THR A 171 -17.70 -3.55 0.09
N LYS A 172 -16.43 -3.24 -0.08
CA LYS A 172 -15.83 -1.95 0.32
C LYS A 172 -15.37 -1.14 -0.88
N MET A 173 -15.11 0.14 -0.62
CA MET A 173 -14.61 1.07 -1.63
C MET A 173 -13.27 0.56 -2.24
N PRO A 174 -13.09 0.64 -3.57
CA PRO A 174 -11.82 0.32 -4.21
C PRO A 174 -10.65 1.10 -3.64
N ILE A 175 -9.48 0.48 -3.63
CA ILE A 175 -8.22 1.13 -3.26
C ILE A 175 -7.33 1.20 -4.50
N VAL A 176 -6.77 2.38 -4.73
CA VAL A 176 -5.81 2.64 -5.82
C VAL A 176 -4.45 2.90 -5.22
N VAL A 177 -3.45 2.14 -5.62
CA VAL A 177 -2.10 2.20 -5.07
C VAL A 177 -1.06 2.21 -6.18
N SER A 178 0.04 2.94 -5.99
CA SER A 178 1.19 2.86 -6.91
C SER A 178 1.99 1.59 -6.64
N VAL A 179 2.52 0.98 -7.70
CA VAL A 179 3.41 -0.18 -7.59
C VAL A 179 4.60 0.00 -8.54
N ALA A 180 5.77 -0.45 -8.09
CA ALA A 180 6.96 -0.45 -8.95
C ALA A 180 6.90 -1.59 -9.99
N ASP A 181 6.35 -2.73 -9.58
CA ASP A 181 6.23 -3.92 -10.41
C ASP A 181 4.90 -4.63 -10.07
N TYR A 182 4.10 -4.87 -11.10
CA TYR A 182 2.81 -5.57 -10.97
C TYR A 182 2.96 -7.03 -10.57
N SER A 183 4.09 -7.65 -10.89
CA SER A 183 4.36 -9.07 -10.60
C SER A 183 4.19 -9.44 -9.12
N VAL A 184 4.24 -8.45 -8.22
CA VAL A 184 4.00 -8.66 -6.78
C VAL A 184 2.60 -9.20 -6.46
N PHE A 185 1.62 -8.98 -7.34
CA PHE A 185 0.26 -9.47 -7.17
C PHE A 185 0.03 -10.88 -7.73
N ASN A 186 0.98 -11.45 -8.49
CA ASN A 186 0.81 -12.76 -9.11
C ASN A 186 0.43 -13.83 -8.10
N ALA A 187 1.01 -13.78 -6.89
CA ALA A 187 0.71 -14.73 -5.83
C ALA A 187 -0.78 -14.76 -5.41
N ILE A 188 -1.45 -13.61 -5.42
CA ILE A 188 -2.90 -13.52 -5.12
C ILE A 188 -3.73 -13.84 -6.35
N VAL A 189 -3.35 -13.36 -7.52
CA VAL A 189 -4.09 -13.57 -8.77
C VAL A 189 -4.17 -15.06 -9.10
N GLU A 190 -3.05 -15.80 -8.97
CA GLU A 190 -3.03 -17.26 -9.19
C GLU A 190 -3.93 -18.04 -8.22
N VAL A 191 -4.12 -17.55 -7.00
CA VAL A 191 -5.02 -18.17 -6.02
C VAL A 191 -6.48 -17.91 -6.40
N GLN A 192 -6.80 -16.73 -6.93
CA GLN A 192 -8.16 -16.37 -7.34
C GLN A 192 -8.61 -17.10 -8.61
N GLU A 193 -7.70 -17.39 -9.54
CA GLU A 193 -8.02 -18.14 -10.76
C GLU A 193 -8.27 -19.65 -10.51
N LYS A 194 -7.83 -20.16 -9.36
CA LYS A 194 -8.00 -21.58 -8.97
C LYS A 194 -9.26 -21.87 -8.16
N ASN A 195 -9.99 -20.83 -7.72
CA ASN A 195 -11.25 -20.93 -6.95
C ASN A 195 -12.44 -20.53 -7.79
#